data_e92af62386d6933b38f6e30d72943581
#
_entry.id   e92af62386d6933b38f6e30d72943581
#
_cell.length_a   1.000
_cell.length_b   1.000
_cell.length_c   1.000
_cell.angle_alpha   90.00
_cell.angle_beta   90.00
_cell.angle_gamma   90.00
#
_symmetry.space_group_name_H-M   'P 1'
#
loop_
_entity.id
_entity.type
_entity.pdbx_description
1 polymer ?
#
loop_
_entity_poly.entity_id
_entity_poly.type
_entity_poly.pdbx_seq_one_letter_code
_entity_poly.pdbx_strand_id
1 'polypeptide(L)'
;KHSWAYFLVHSFADAFIIVLLVLAIVTFVVESDILSGTIILALACMSAVIRFFQDYGSYRDMQKLKEMEHDTVRIQVPTEDGTEVREVPVEEVVPGDIQLIGSGDIVSGDLYLLESKDLFVSVSAFTGESIPVEKYKGVDDRTVNAAELNNICLGGSTENSGTGVGDVVRTWKSSYLGKISSTIHTK
;
A
#
# COMPACT_ATOMS: atom_id res chain seq x y z
N LYS A 1 -14.05 -3.80 -4.08
CA LYS A 1 -14.18 -3.95 -5.55
C LYS A 1 -15.45 -3.21 -5.95
N HIS A 2 -15.30 -2.06 -6.61
CA HIS A 2 -16.46 -1.35 -7.15
C HIS A 2 -16.99 -2.10 -8.39
N SER A 3 -18.29 -2.35 -8.41
CA SER A 3 -18.96 -2.99 -9.56
C SER A 3 -18.95 -2.05 -10.76
N TRP A 4 -18.91 -2.57 -11.99
CA TRP A 4 -19.06 -1.78 -13.22
C TRP A 4 -20.33 -0.91 -13.23
N ALA A 5 -21.39 -1.36 -12.57
CA ALA A 5 -22.64 -0.63 -12.41
C ALA A 5 -22.45 0.65 -11.58
N TYR A 6 -21.52 0.67 -10.63
CA TYR A 6 -21.18 1.89 -9.87
C TYR A 6 -20.60 2.97 -10.79
N PHE A 7 -19.68 2.59 -11.69
CA PHE A 7 -19.11 3.54 -12.65
C PHE A 7 -20.14 4.07 -13.63
N LEU A 8 -21.07 3.23 -14.07
CA LEU A 8 -22.15 3.63 -14.97
C LEU A 8 -23.06 4.66 -14.30
N VAL A 9 -23.50 4.42 -13.09
CA VAL A 9 -24.35 5.39 -12.35
C VAL A 9 -23.56 6.67 -12.06
N HIS A 10 -22.29 6.56 -11.69
CA HIS A 10 -21.46 7.73 -11.37
C HIS A 10 -21.17 8.60 -12.61
N SER A 11 -21.06 7.98 -13.78
CA SER A 11 -20.89 8.72 -15.05
C SER A 11 -22.07 9.65 -15.35
N PHE A 12 -23.29 9.30 -14.95
CA PHE A 12 -24.46 10.17 -15.10
C PHE A 12 -24.58 11.24 -14.01
N ALA A 13 -23.83 11.11 -12.91
CA ALA A 13 -23.81 12.09 -11.82
C ALA A 13 -22.84 13.26 -12.07
N ASP A 14 -22.20 13.31 -13.26
CA ASP A 14 -21.34 14.42 -13.63
C ASP A 14 -22.16 15.71 -13.87
N ALA A 15 -21.66 16.82 -13.32
CA ALA A 15 -22.33 18.11 -13.40
C ALA A 15 -22.63 18.54 -14.86
N PHE A 16 -21.71 18.24 -15.79
CA PHE A 16 -21.88 18.57 -17.20
C PHE A 16 -23.02 17.76 -17.84
N ILE A 17 -23.10 16.47 -17.56
CA ILE A 17 -24.14 15.59 -18.10
C ILE A 17 -25.51 15.96 -17.51
N ILE A 18 -25.55 16.29 -16.21
CA ILE A 18 -26.76 16.75 -15.53
C ILE A 18 -27.28 18.03 -16.21
N VAL A 19 -26.41 18.99 -16.52
CA VAL A 19 -26.80 20.22 -17.23
C VAL A 19 -27.35 19.91 -18.62
N LEU A 20 -26.74 19.00 -19.37
CA LEU A 20 -27.24 18.59 -20.69
C LEU A 20 -28.62 17.91 -20.59
N LEU A 21 -28.84 17.07 -19.59
CA LEU A 21 -30.11 16.41 -19.35
C LEU A 21 -31.21 17.41 -18.98
N VAL A 22 -30.91 18.38 -18.11
CA VAL A 22 -31.84 19.47 -17.78
C VAL A 22 -32.17 20.30 -19.02
N LEU A 23 -31.15 20.63 -19.84
CA LEU A 23 -31.37 21.39 -21.08
C LEU A 23 -32.22 20.61 -22.07
N ALA A 24 -32.00 19.31 -22.24
CA ALA A 24 -32.83 18.46 -23.08
C ALA A 24 -34.31 18.46 -22.63
N ILE A 25 -34.56 18.33 -21.32
CA ILE A 25 -35.91 18.39 -20.77
C ILE A 25 -36.58 19.75 -21.04
N VAL A 26 -35.85 20.83 -20.82
CA VAL A 26 -36.37 22.20 -21.09
C VAL A 26 -36.73 22.35 -22.56
N THR A 27 -35.88 21.92 -23.48
CA THR A 27 -36.14 21.99 -24.92
C THR A 27 -37.37 21.16 -25.32
N PHE A 28 -37.53 19.97 -24.77
CA PHE A 28 -38.72 19.14 -25.02
C PHE A 28 -40.02 19.76 -24.49
N VAL A 29 -39.99 20.36 -23.28
CA VAL A 29 -41.18 20.84 -22.60
C VAL A 29 -41.56 22.26 -23.01
N VAL A 30 -40.56 23.16 -23.14
CA VAL A 30 -40.81 24.60 -23.38
C VAL A 30 -40.90 24.90 -24.87
N GLU A 31 -39.96 24.37 -25.65
CA GLU A 31 -39.86 24.69 -27.08
C GLU A 31 -40.67 23.71 -27.94
N SER A 32 -41.07 22.56 -27.38
CA SER A 32 -41.73 21.46 -28.12
C SER A 32 -40.97 21.03 -29.38
N ASP A 33 -39.66 21.32 -29.42
CA ASP A 33 -38.77 20.96 -30.52
C ASP A 33 -38.15 19.59 -30.28
N ILE A 34 -38.77 18.58 -30.89
CA ILE A 34 -38.36 17.18 -30.76
C ILE A 34 -36.95 16.97 -31.35
N LEU A 35 -36.63 17.67 -32.45
CA LEU A 35 -35.35 17.46 -33.12
C LEU A 35 -34.18 17.95 -32.28
N SER A 36 -34.22 19.18 -31.78
CA SER A 36 -33.17 19.75 -30.95
C SER A 36 -33.01 19.02 -29.61
N GLY A 37 -34.14 18.67 -28.95
CA GLY A 37 -34.13 17.90 -27.73
C GLY A 37 -33.48 16.51 -27.90
N THR A 38 -33.75 15.82 -29.01
CA THR A 38 -33.17 14.53 -29.34
C THR A 38 -31.65 14.63 -29.58
N ILE A 39 -31.18 15.66 -30.24
CA ILE A 39 -29.76 15.91 -30.48
C ILE A 39 -29.01 16.11 -29.13
N ILE A 40 -29.58 16.95 -28.25
CA ILE A 40 -28.98 17.21 -26.93
C ILE A 40 -28.93 15.92 -26.09
N LEU A 41 -30.00 15.13 -26.11
CA LEU A 41 -30.03 13.84 -25.39
C LEU A 41 -28.99 12.87 -25.96
N ALA A 42 -28.82 12.79 -27.27
CA ALA A 42 -27.81 11.95 -27.90
C ALA A 42 -26.39 12.39 -27.51
N LEU A 43 -26.12 13.69 -27.43
CA LEU A 43 -24.84 14.23 -26.95
C LEU A 43 -24.59 13.89 -25.48
N ALA A 44 -25.61 13.98 -24.63
CA ALA A 44 -25.51 13.60 -23.21
C ALA A 44 -25.19 12.10 -23.06
N CYS A 45 -25.88 11.24 -23.82
CA CYS A 45 -25.61 9.80 -23.81
C CYS A 45 -24.19 9.48 -24.31
N MET A 46 -23.74 10.12 -25.38
CA MET A 46 -22.39 9.92 -25.90
C MET A 46 -21.32 10.36 -24.88
N SER A 47 -21.53 11.51 -24.25
CA SER A 47 -20.63 11.99 -23.17
C SER A 47 -20.57 11.04 -22.00
N ALA A 48 -21.69 10.48 -21.56
CA ALA A 48 -21.74 9.49 -20.49
C ALA A 48 -20.99 8.20 -20.85
N VAL A 49 -21.10 7.73 -22.09
CA VAL A 49 -20.38 6.55 -22.59
C VAL A 49 -18.87 6.80 -22.59
N ILE A 50 -18.41 7.94 -23.11
CA ILE A 50 -16.99 8.30 -23.13
C ILE A 50 -16.45 8.34 -21.69
N ARG A 51 -17.17 8.99 -20.78
CA ARG A 51 -16.78 9.08 -19.37
C ARG A 51 -16.69 7.72 -18.70
N PHE A 52 -17.66 6.85 -18.94
CA PHE A 52 -17.64 5.49 -18.43
C PHE A 52 -16.36 4.74 -18.84
N PHE A 53 -15.96 4.82 -20.12
CA PHE A 53 -14.75 4.16 -20.59
C PHE A 53 -13.47 4.77 -19.97
N GLN A 54 -13.42 6.08 -19.76
CA GLN A 54 -12.30 6.76 -19.13
C GLN A 54 -12.17 6.35 -17.66
N ASP A 55 -13.26 6.42 -16.90
CA ASP A 55 -13.26 6.11 -15.47
C ASP A 55 -12.95 4.62 -15.22
N TYR A 56 -13.54 3.73 -16.04
CA TYR A 56 -13.26 2.28 -15.94
C TYR A 56 -11.84 1.93 -16.37
N GLY A 57 -11.30 2.57 -17.40
CA GLY A 57 -9.91 2.41 -17.84
C GLY A 57 -8.93 2.84 -16.73
N SER A 58 -9.12 4.05 -16.21
CA SER A 58 -8.28 4.60 -15.11
C SER A 58 -8.32 3.71 -13.87
N TYR A 59 -9.48 3.20 -13.49
CA TYR A 59 -9.62 2.28 -12.35
C TYR A 59 -8.84 0.98 -12.57
N ARG A 60 -8.91 0.41 -13.78
CA ARG A 60 -8.19 -0.82 -14.12
C ARG A 60 -6.67 -0.63 -14.10
N ASP A 61 -6.20 0.51 -14.61
CA ASP A 61 -4.78 0.81 -14.64
C ASP A 61 -4.24 1.10 -13.23
N MET A 62 -5.01 1.77 -12.39
CA MET A 62 -4.68 1.95 -10.97
C MET A 62 -4.61 0.62 -10.21
N GLN A 63 -5.49 -0.34 -10.53
CA GLN A 63 -5.42 -1.68 -9.91
C GLN A 63 -4.15 -2.43 -10.33
N LYS A 64 -3.75 -2.36 -11.61
CA LYS A 64 -2.50 -2.95 -12.07
C LYS A 64 -1.28 -2.34 -11.36
N LEU A 65 -1.25 -1.02 -11.17
CA LEU A 65 -0.18 -0.35 -10.44
C LEU A 65 -0.12 -0.83 -8.99
N LYS A 66 -1.27 -0.99 -8.32
CA LYS A 66 -1.34 -1.55 -6.97
C LYS A 66 -0.86 -3.00 -6.87
N GLU A 67 -1.11 -3.81 -7.90
CA GLU A 67 -0.62 -5.19 -7.96
C GLU A 67 0.90 -5.27 -8.22
N MET A 68 1.49 -4.21 -8.77
CA MET A 68 2.94 -4.10 -8.99
C MET A 68 3.70 -3.53 -7.78
N GLU A 69 3.00 -2.90 -6.84
CA GLU A 69 3.56 -2.29 -5.62
C GLU A 69 3.52 -3.30 -4.46
N HIS A 70 4.06 -4.51 -4.68
CA HIS A 70 4.33 -5.43 -3.58
C HIS A 70 5.77 -5.23 -3.13
N ASP A 71 5.92 -4.76 -1.90
CA ASP A 71 7.22 -4.78 -1.25
C ASP A 71 7.66 -6.24 -1.11
N THR A 72 8.80 -6.58 -1.69
CA THR A 72 9.41 -7.91 -1.55
C THR A 72 10.57 -7.84 -0.56
N VAL A 73 10.79 -8.93 0.13
CA VAL A 73 11.92 -9.10 1.04
C VAL A 73 12.63 -10.42 0.75
N ARG A 74 13.92 -10.44 1.07
CA ARG A 74 14.76 -11.62 0.90
C ARG A 74 14.75 -12.45 2.18
N ILE A 75 14.36 -13.72 2.07
CA ILE A 75 14.40 -14.68 3.17
C ILE A 75 15.35 -15.85 2.87
N GLN A 76 15.92 -16.42 3.91
CA GLN A 76 16.67 -17.66 3.83
C GLN A 76 15.72 -18.83 4.04
N VAL A 77 15.67 -19.73 3.06
CA VAL A 77 14.86 -20.97 3.15
C VAL A 77 15.82 -22.16 3.24
N PRO A 78 15.70 -23.01 4.27
CA PRO A 78 16.47 -24.23 4.34
C PRO A 78 16.07 -25.18 3.21
N THR A 79 17.09 -25.75 2.54
CA THR A 79 16.93 -26.71 1.45
C THR A 79 17.74 -27.97 1.81
N GLU A 80 17.46 -29.10 1.16
CA GLU A 80 18.20 -30.35 1.41
C GLU A 80 19.72 -30.22 1.16
N ASP A 81 20.11 -29.32 0.25
CA ASP A 81 21.51 -29.07 -0.13
C ASP A 81 22.13 -27.84 0.59
N GLY A 82 21.41 -27.18 1.52
CA GLY A 82 21.90 -26.00 2.22
C GLY A 82 20.84 -24.93 2.44
N THR A 83 21.19 -23.66 2.23
CA THR A 83 20.30 -22.51 2.41
C THR A 83 20.17 -21.76 1.10
N GLU A 84 18.94 -21.54 0.63
CA GLU A 84 18.61 -20.75 -0.56
C GLU A 84 18.05 -19.39 -0.14
N VAL A 85 18.41 -18.33 -0.88
CA VAL A 85 17.83 -17.00 -0.72
C VAL A 85 16.67 -16.86 -1.70
N ARG A 86 15.49 -16.52 -1.18
CA ARG A 86 14.28 -16.33 -2.00
C ARG A 86 13.68 -14.96 -1.72
N GLU A 87 13.24 -14.29 -2.77
CA GLU A 87 12.41 -13.10 -2.65
C GLU A 87 10.93 -13.49 -2.49
N VAL A 88 10.29 -12.96 -1.47
CA VAL A 88 8.87 -13.19 -1.17
C VAL A 88 8.17 -11.86 -0.88
N PRO A 89 6.88 -11.74 -1.19
CA PRO A 89 6.08 -10.59 -0.74
C PRO A 89 6.10 -10.47 0.79
N VAL A 90 6.13 -9.24 1.30
CA VAL A 90 6.13 -8.97 2.76
C VAL A 90 4.97 -9.67 3.48
N GLU A 91 3.81 -9.81 2.80
CA GLU A 91 2.61 -10.44 3.33
C GLU A 91 2.74 -11.96 3.53
N GLU A 92 3.69 -12.60 2.85
CA GLU A 92 3.92 -14.04 2.94
C GLU A 92 4.92 -14.41 4.04
N VAL A 93 5.63 -13.43 4.60
CA VAL A 93 6.60 -13.64 5.67
C VAL A 93 5.90 -14.08 6.95
N VAL A 94 6.44 -15.12 7.56
CA VAL A 94 5.91 -15.71 8.80
C VAL A 94 6.95 -15.66 9.94
N PRO A 95 6.51 -15.67 11.21
CA PRO A 95 7.44 -15.78 12.33
C PRO A 95 8.29 -17.04 12.23
N GLY A 96 9.59 -16.90 12.42
CA GLY A 96 10.59 -17.96 12.26
C GLY A 96 11.34 -17.91 10.92
N ASP A 97 10.91 -17.06 9.96
CA ASP A 97 11.68 -16.82 8.75
C ASP A 97 12.93 -16.00 9.06
N ILE A 98 14.01 -16.28 8.34
CA ILE A 98 15.25 -15.52 8.45
C ILE A 98 15.32 -14.51 7.32
N GLN A 99 15.11 -13.23 7.65
CA GLN A 99 15.19 -12.13 6.67
C GLN A 99 16.63 -11.64 6.53
N LEU A 100 17.05 -11.46 5.28
CA LEU A 100 18.26 -10.73 4.91
C LEU A 100 17.92 -9.26 4.71
N ILE A 101 18.71 -8.39 5.32
CA ILE A 101 18.55 -6.93 5.22
C ILE A 101 19.75 -6.37 4.47
N GLY A 102 19.49 -5.58 3.46
CA GLY A 102 20.51 -4.87 2.69
C GLY A 102 19.98 -3.54 2.19
N SER A 103 20.81 -2.83 1.43
CA SER A 103 20.57 -1.43 1.07
C SER A 103 19.19 -1.15 0.49
N GLY A 104 18.41 -0.33 1.21
CA GLY A 104 17.06 0.09 0.82
C GLY A 104 15.95 -0.90 1.16
N ASP A 105 16.28 -2.03 1.77
CA ASP A 105 15.29 -3.05 2.10
C ASP A 105 14.35 -2.57 3.23
N ILE A 106 13.11 -3.04 3.17
CA ILE A 106 12.12 -2.85 4.21
C ILE A 106 12.18 -4.03 5.18
N VAL A 107 12.04 -3.74 6.45
CA VAL A 107 11.91 -4.74 7.52
C VAL A 107 10.48 -5.25 7.54
N SER A 108 10.26 -6.55 7.21
CA SER A 108 8.93 -7.14 7.02
C SER A 108 8.12 -7.31 8.30
N GLY A 109 8.82 -7.46 9.42
CA GLY A 109 8.23 -7.69 10.74
C GLY A 109 9.19 -7.28 11.85
N ASP A 110 8.81 -7.51 13.10
CA ASP A 110 9.75 -7.28 14.20
C ASP A 110 10.80 -8.37 14.16
N LEU A 111 12.05 -7.98 13.89
CA LEU A 111 13.20 -8.87 13.74
C LEU A 111 14.11 -8.82 14.95
N TYR A 112 14.59 -10.00 15.37
CA TYR A 112 15.73 -10.12 16.27
C TYR A 112 17.00 -10.34 15.44
N LEU A 113 18.02 -9.48 15.61
CA LEU A 113 19.24 -9.54 14.81
C LEU A 113 20.13 -10.71 15.21
N LEU A 114 20.41 -11.56 14.24
CA LEU A 114 21.35 -12.69 14.35
C LEU A 114 22.76 -12.27 13.92
N GLU A 115 22.83 -11.43 12.88
CA GLU A 115 24.08 -10.87 12.36
C GLU A 115 23.83 -9.45 11.87
N SER A 116 24.86 -8.60 11.96
CA SER A 116 24.81 -7.22 11.43
C SER A 116 26.22 -6.74 11.12
N LYS A 117 26.32 -5.90 10.09
CA LYS A 117 27.55 -5.21 9.73
C LYS A 117 27.20 -3.77 9.33
N ASP A 118 27.62 -2.82 10.18
CA ASP A 118 27.40 -1.38 9.99
C ASP A 118 25.93 -1.04 9.65
N LEU A 119 24.99 -1.76 10.28
CA LEU A 119 23.56 -1.66 10.00
C LEU A 119 22.94 -0.45 10.68
N PHE A 120 22.47 0.50 9.90
CA PHE A 120 21.68 1.66 10.34
C PHE A 120 20.27 1.58 9.78
N VAL A 121 19.29 1.73 10.64
CA VAL A 121 17.87 1.60 10.30
C VAL A 121 17.12 2.87 10.65
N SER A 122 16.34 3.38 9.71
CA SER A 122 15.44 4.51 9.95
C SER A 122 14.22 4.05 10.74
N VAL A 123 14.05 4.64 11.91
CA VAL A 123 12.89 4.43 12.80
C VAL A 123 11.95 5.63 12.82
N SER A 124 12.03 6.49 11.81
CA SER A 124 11.27 7.74 11.71
C SER A 124 9.76 7.54 11.75
N ALA A 125 9.26 6.42 11.24
CA ALA A 125 7.84 6.05 11.30
C ALA A 125 7.32 5.85 12.74
N PHE A 126 8.20 5.59 13.72
CA PHE A 126 7.84 5.32 15.11
C PHE A 126 8.16 6.46 16.04
N THR A 127 9.29 7.13 15.82
CA THR A 127 9.81 8.17 16.71
C THR A 127 9.59 9.60 16.17
N GLY A 128 9.37 9.73 14.85
CA GLY A 128 9.36 11.00 14.14
C GLY A 128 10.76 11.59 13.91
N GLU A 129 11.81 10.93 14.38
CA GLU A 129 13.20 11.37 14.22
C GLU A 129 13.79 10.83 12.92
N SER A 130 14.45 11.70 12.15
CA SER A 130 15.04 11.32 10.86
C SER A 130 16.45 10.72 11.00
N ILE A 131 17.00 10.65 12.21
CA ILE A 131 18.35 10.11 12.45
C ILE A 131 18.27 8.58 12.48
N PRO A 132 18.99 7.86 11.59
CA PRO A 132 19.04 6.42 11.63
C PRO A 132 19.69 5.91 12.93
N VAL A 133 19.17 4.80 13.44
CA VAL A 133 19.67 4.16 14.65
C VAL A 133 20.56 2.98 14.25
N GLU A 134 21.74 2.91 14.83
CA GLU A 134 22.63 1.76 14.66
C GLU A 134 22.03 0.52 15.32
N LYS A 135 22.01 -0.59 14.57
CA LYS A 135 21.48 -1.87 15.00
C LYS A 135 22.57 -2.94 14.93
N TYR A 136 22.75 -3.66 16.02
CA TYR A 136 23.76 -4.71 16.09
C TYR A 136 23.30 -5.90 16.92
N LYS A 137 23.88 -7.06 16.63
CA LYS A 137 23.65 -8.30 17.38
C LYS A 137 24.12 -8.14 18.84
N GLY A 138 23.31 -8.61 19.76
CA GLY A 138 23.68 -8.66 21.17
C GLY A 138 22.46 -8.73 22.09
N VAL A 139 22.74 -8.71 23.38
CA VAL A 139 21.71 -8.57 24.40
C VAL A 139 21.61 -7.10 24.76
N ASP A 140 20.42 -6.53 24.58
CA ASP A 140 20.12 -5.17 24.99
C ASP A 140 19.00 -5.24 26.05
N ASP A 141 19.36 -5.06 27.29
CA ASP A 141 18.49 -5.12 28.46
C ASP A 141 18.04 -3.72 28.96
N ARG A 142 18.33 -2.68 28.17
CA ARG A 142 17.91 -1.31 28.50
C ARG A 142 16.39 -1.21 28.55
N THR A 143 15.89 -0.52 29.57
CA THR A 143 14.46 -0.21 29.69
C THR A 143 14.12 1.04 28.87
N VAL A 144 14.17 0.90 27.55
CA VAL A 144 13.91 1.95 26.57
C VAL A 144 12.78 1.54 25.63
N ASN A 145 12.36 2.45 24.74
CA ASN A 145 11.39 2.13 23.72
C ASN A 145 11.96 1.02 22.79
N ALA A 146 11.11 0.11 22.34
CA ALA A 146 11.50 -0.97 21.44
C ALA A 146 12.21 -0.47 20.14
N ALA A 147 11.88 0.74 19.67
CA ALA A 147 12.54 1.36 18.53
C ALA A 147 14.03 1.71 18.80
N GLU A 148 14.39 1.93 20.05
CA GLU A 148 15.74 2.33 20.48
C GLU A 148 16.63 1.12 20.85
N LEU A 149 16.03 -0.08 20.97
CA LEU A 149 16.82 -1.30 21.23
C LEU A 149 17.71 -1.62 20.03
N ASN A 150 18.97 -1.91 20.28
CA ASN A 150 19.96 -2.10 19.20
C ASN A 150 19.86 -3.46 18.52
N ASN A 151 19.32 -4.46 19.18
CA ASN A 151 19.20 -5.83 18.71
C ASN A 151 17.87 -6.18 18.06
N ILE A 152 16.96 -5.20 17.97
CA ILE A 152 15.64 -5.35 17.38
C ILE A 152 15.45 -4.35 16.25
N CYS A 153 15.01 -4.83 15.09
CA CYS A 153 14.49 -3.99 14.00
C CYS A 153 12.96 -4.13 13.96
N LEU A 154 12.25 -3.02 13.99
CA LEU A 154 10.79 -3.02 13.96
C LEU A 154 10.26 -3.11 12.53
N GLY A 155 9.19 -3.88 12.34
CA GLY A 155 8.53 -4.01 11.04
C GLY A 155 8.03 -2.67 10.50
N GLY A 156 8.33 -2.37 9.23
CA GLY A 156 8.05 -1.09 8.60
C GLY A 156 9.18 -0.05 8.71
N SER A 157 10.29 -0.40 9.39
CA SER A 157 11.53 0.38 9.30
C SER A 157 12.21 0.15 7.95
N THR A 158 13.00 1.14 7.49
CA THR A 158 13.78 1.02 6.27
C THR A 158 15.26 1.02 6.60
N GLU A 159 15.99 0.11 5.99
CA GLU A 159 17.46 0.09 6.09
C GLU A 159 18.02 1.34 5.39
N ASN A 160 19.00 1.98 6.03
CA ASN A 160 19.65 3.19 5.53
C ASN A 160 21.08 2.88 5.05
N SER A 161 21.80 2.01 5.75
CA SER A 161 23.14 1.55 5.37
C SER A 161 23.50 0.27 6.10
N GLY A 162 24.39 -0.52 5.49
CA GLY A 162 24.92 -1.75 6.05
C GLY A 162 24.19 -3.02 5.61
N THR A 163 24.33 -4.06 6.38
CA THR A 163 23.65 -5.34 6.13
C THR A 163 23.32 -6.04 7.45
N GLY A 164 22.27 -6.86 7.43
CA GLY A 164 21.86 -7.63 8.59
C GLY A 164 21.17 -8.93 8.23
N VAL A 165 21.12 -9.83 9.18
CA VAL A 165 20.34 -11.06 9.16
C VAL A 165 19.53 -11.11 10.43
N GLY A 166 18.22 -11.27 10.31
CA GLY A 166 17.34 -11.27 11.47
C GLY A 166 16.29 -12.37 11.41
N ASP A 167 15.95 -12.90 12.57
CA ASP A 167 14.83 -13.82 12.78
C ASP A 167 13.54 -13.01 12.95
N VAL A 168 12.53 -13.32 12.16
CA VAL A 168 11.22 -12.70 12.22
C VAL A 168 10.46 -13.22 13.43
N VAL A 169 10.31 -12.38 14.45
CA VAL A 169 9.62 -12.76 15.70
C VAL A 169 8.12 -12.48 15.63
N ARG A 170 7.74 -11.39 14.95
CA ARG A 170 6.35 -10.97 14.81
C ARG A 170 6.12 -10.32 13.46
N THR A 171 4.97 -10.62 12.86
CA THR A 171 4.57 -10.04 11.58
C THR A 171 3.25 -9.30 11.70
N TRP A 172 3.04 -8.31 10.80
CA TRP A 172 1.80 -7.59 10.53
C TRP A 172 1.01 -7.20 11.78
N LYS A 173 -0.17 -7.78 12.02
CA LYS A 173 -1.06 -7.42 13.15
C LYS A 173 -0.45 -7.62 14.54
N SER A 174 0.48 -8.55 14.67
CA SER A 174 1.16 -8.84 15.93
C SER A 174 2.41 -8.00 16.15
N SER A 175 2.92 -7.33 15.11
CA SER A 175 4.08 -6.45 15.18
C SER A 175 3.82 -5.21 16.02
N TYR A 176 4.88 -4.50 16.36
CA TYR A 176 4.81 -3.23 17.09
C TYR A 176 3.97 -2.19 16.34
N LEU A 177 4.17 -2.06 15.03
CA LEU A 177 3.38 -1.18 14.15
C LEU A 177 1.90 -1.58 14.11
N GLY A 178 1.60 -2.87 13.98
CA GLY A 178 0.24 -3.39 13.96
C GLY A 178 -0.54 -3.07 15.23
N LYS A 179 0.11 -3.14 16.39
CA LYS A 179 -0.50 -2.77 17.68
C LYS A 179 -0.81 -1.27 17.77
N ILE A 180 0.11 -0.42 17.31
CA ILE A 180 -0.12 1.04 17.28
C ILE A 180 -1.30 1.35 16.36
N SER A 181 -1.31 0.80 15.14
CA SER A 181 -2.38 1.01 14.16
C SER A 181 -3.75 0.56 14.68
N SER A 182 -3.83 -0.60 15.33
CA SER A 182 -5.09 -1.10 15.90
C SER A 182 -5.64 -0.20 17.01
N THR A 183 -4.77 0.41 17.81
CA THR A 183 -5.16 1.32 18.89
C THR A 183 -5.77 2.63 18.35
N ILE A 184 -5.33 3.10 17.19
CA ILE A 184 -5.84 4.31 16.54
C ILE A 184 -7.24 4.08 15.93
N HIS A 185 -7.51 2.87 15.41
CA HIS A 185 -8.80 2.53 14.79
C HIS A 185 -9.91 2.15 15.78
N THR A 186 -9.60 2.05 17.08
CA THR A 186 -10.58 1.64 18.11
C THR A 186 -11.21 2.82 18.88
N LYS A 187 -11.03 4.05 18.39
CA LYS A 187 -11.67 5.26 18.96
C LYS A 187 -12.72 5.83 18.05
#